data_39922ef8ce7b7bd748afd82895cf4931
#
_entry.id   39922ef8ce7b7bd748afd82895cf4931
#
_cell.length_a   1.000
_cell.length_b   1.000
_cell.length_c   1.000
_cell.angle_alpha   90.00
_cell.angle_beta   90.00
_cell.angle_gamma   90.00
#
_symmetry.space_group_name_H-M   'P 1'
#
loop_
_entity.id
_entity.type
_entity.pdbx_description
1 polymer ?
#
loop_
_entity_poly.entity_id
_entity_poly.type
_entity_poly.pdbx_seq_one_letter_code
_entity_poly.pdbx_strand_id
1 'polypeptide(L)'
;AGQTCDGLGTHQFFNEGKLITNEDSSLAEGAIRGWDRGSVYYFSMLSSVAKHYGFKLETPWKDLPKEHQDKVLYGSGKTKLEFIYINDRGDKVTRNHPFEGVIPNMERRYRDTESQMVREELSKYLSVQPCPSCHGTRLREEARHVLLAEKNLPDITCMPIGEAFDYYTNLQLEGRKGEIAAKIL
;
A
#
# COMPACT_ATOMS: atom_id res chain seq x y z
N ALA A 1 -18.99 -1.41 7.54
CA ALA A 1 -17.54 -1.43 7.30
C ALA A 1 -17.20 -0.54 6.10
N GLY A 2 -16.09 0.19 6.17
CA GLY A 2 -15.60 1.02 5.07
C GLY A 2 -15.09 0.14 3.92
N GLN A 3 -15.38 0.50 2.67
CA GLN A 3 -14.96 -0.26 1.51
C GLN A 3 -13.43 -0.24 1.27
N THR A 4 -12.74 0.79 1.78
CA THR A 4 -11.29 0.98 1.57
C THR A 4 -10.42 0.06 2.42
N CYS A 5 -10.90 -0.37 3.59
CA CYS A 5 -10.14 -1.18 4.53
C CYS A 5 -10.89 -2.46 4.96
N ASP A 6 -11.99 -2.80 4.30
CA ASP A 6 -12.85 -3.95 4.61
C ASP A 6 -13.22 -4.06 6.10
N GLY A 7 -13.33 -2.90 6.77
CA GLY A 7 -13.64 -2.81 8.18
C GLY A 7 -12.47 -3.03 9.13
N LEU A 8 -11.24 -3.19 8.62
CA LEU A 8 -10.04 -3.39 9.46
C LEU A 8 -9.56 -2.12 10.16
N GLY A 9 -9.92 -0.93 9.63
CA GLY A 9 -9.49 0.36 10.15
C GLY A 9 -8.05 0.74 9.77
N THR A 10 -7.34 -0.17 9.12
CA THR A 10 -5.95 0.00 8.68
C THR A 10 -5.81 -0.26 7.19
N HIS A 11 -4.78 0.30 6.61
CA HIS A 11 -4.41 0.10 5.21
C HIS A 11 -2.95 -0.33 5.14
N GLN A 12 -2.68 -1.39 4.39
CA GLN A 12 -1.32 -1.85 4.09
C GLN A 12 -0.83 -1.20 2.80
N PHE A 13 0.43 -0.81 2.78
CA PHE A 13 1.07 -0.25 1.59
C PHE A 13 2.53 -0.67 1.51
N PHE A 14 3.08 -0.76 0.30
CA PHE A 14 4.50 -0.98 0.11
C PHE A 14 5.28 0.30 0.40
N ASN A 15 6.19 0.21 1.36
CA ASN A 15 6.93 1.36 1.86
C ASN A 15 8.26 1.50 1.11
N GLU A 16 8.45 2.65 0.45
CA GLU A 16 9.68 2.95 -0.28
C GLU A 16 10.94 2.82 0.59
N GLY A 17 10.88 3.26 1.85
CA GLY A 17 11.98 3.17 2.79
C GLY A 17 12.36 1.74 3.18
N LYS A 18 11.44 0.77 3.05
CA LYS A 18 11.71 -0.65 3.23
C LYS A 18 12.26 -1.31 1.97
N LEU A 19 11.92 -0.79 0.81
CA LEU A 19 12.44 -1.25 -0.49
C LEU A 19 13.87 -0.78 -0.71
N ILE A 20 14.16 0.47 -0.40
CA ILE A 20 15.45 1.13 -0.60
C ILE A 20 16.04 1.40 0.77
N THR A 21 16.82 0.44 1.26
CA THR A 21 17.43 0.53 2.59
C THR A 21 18.74 1.33 2.59
N ASN A 22 19.40 1.45 1.43
CA ASN A 22 20.64 2.20 1.26
C ASN A 22 20.55 3.07 0.01
N GLU A 23 20.32 4.35 0.22
CA GLU A 23 20.22 5.33 -0.86
C GLU A 23 21.57 5.63 -1.55
N ASP A 24 22.69 5.25 -0.95
CA ASP A 24 24.01 5.34 -1.55
C ASP A 24 24.27 4.26 -2.61
N SER A 25 23.49 3.17 -2.59
CA SER A 25 23.56 2.13 -3.61
C SER A 25 22.81 2.52 -4.88
N SER A 26 23.34 2.05 -6.02
CA SER A 26 22.69 2.19 -7.32
C SER A 26 21.75 0.99 -7.60
N LEU A 27 20.90 1.12 -8.64
CA LEU A 27 20.10 0.00 -9.13
C LEU A 27 20.96 -1.19 -9.54
N ALA A 28 22.13 -0.92 -10.18
CA ALA A 28 23.09 -1.94 -10.55
C ALA A 28 23.72 -2.65 -9.35
N GLU A 29 23.84 -1.96 -8.23
CA GLU A 29 24.35 -2.51 -6.96
C GLU A 29 23.26 -3.13 -6.08
N GLY A 30 22.02 -3.16 -6.55
CA GLY A 30 20.91 -3.78 -5.83
C GLY A 30 20.17 -2.86 -4.87
N ALA A 31 20.04 -1.57 -5.17
CA ALA A 31 19.26 -0.60 -4.37
C ALA A 31 17.84 -1.06 -4.09
N ILE A 32 17.21 -1.76 -5.03
CA ILE A 32 15.87 -2.37 -4.87
C ILE A 32 16.02 -3.89 -4.80
N ARG A 33 15.68 -4.46 -3.66
CA ARG A 33 15.73 -5.92 -3.46
C ARG A 33 14.82 -6.67 -4.41
N GLY A 34 15.34 -7.76 -5.00
CA GLY A 34 14.63 -8.56 -5.98
C GLY A 34 14.64 -8.00 -7.39
N TRP A 35 15.23 -6.82 -7.59
CA TRP A 35 15.39 -6.13 -8.88
C TRP A 35 16.86 -5.85 -9.19
N ASP A 36 17.74 -6.65 -8.66
CA ASP A 36 19.19 -6.62 -8.89
C ASP A 36 19.62 -7.54 -10.02
N ARG A 37 20.93 -7.61 -10.26
CA ARG A 37 21.53 -8.46 -11.31
C ARG A 37 21.24 -9.95 -11.14
N GLY A 38 20.93 -10.41 -9.92
CA GLY A 38 20.53 -11.79 -9.66
C GLY A 38 19.15 -12.15 -10.21
N SER A 39 18.30 -11.15 -10.39
CA SER A 39 16.96 -11.29 -10.99
C SER A 39 16.98 -10.81 -12.43
N VAL A 40 17.50 -11.63 -13.33
CA VAL A 40 17.77 -11.28 -14.74
C VAL A 40 16.56 -10.62 -15.42
N TYR A 41 15.38 -11.17 -15.22
CA TYR A 41 14.15 -10.65 -15.80
C TYR A 41 13.84 -9.21 -15.32
N TYR A 42 13.79 -8.99 -14.02
CA TYR A 42 13.47 -7.67 -13.46
C TYR A 42 14.59 -6.65 -13.70
N PHE A 43 15.84 -7.07 -13.63
CA PHE A 43 16.95 -6.18 -13.93
C PHE A 43 16.96 -5.74 -15.39
N SER A 44 16.62 -6.62 -16.32
CA SER A 44 16.49 -6.26 -17.74
C SER A 44 15.36 -5.24 -17.98
N MET A 45 14.28 -5.30 -17.21
CA MET A 45 13.22 -4.29 -17.26
C MET A 45 13.73 -2.92 -16.78
N LEU A 46 14.47 -2.88 -15.67
CA LEU A 46 15.10 -1.63 -15.20
C LEU A 46 16.09 -1.07 -16.21
N SER A 47 16.83 -1.92 -16.92
CA SER A 47 17.71 -1.49 -18.00
C SER A 47 16.96 -0.80 -19.14
N SER A 48 15.81 -1.32 -19.52
CA SER A 48 14.94 -0.71 -20.53
C SER A 48 14.38 0.64 -20.06
N VAL A 49 13.99 0.74 -18.80
CA VAL A 49 13.52 2.00 -18.19
C VAL A 49 14.64 3.05 -18.19
N ALA A 50 15.83 2.68 -17.74
CA ALA A 50 17.00 3.55 -17.71
C ALA A 50 17.36 4.05 -19.12
N LYS A 51 17.33 3.18 -20.12
CA LYS A 51 17.59 3.52 -21.51
C LYS A 51 16.55 4.51 -22.06
N HIS A 52 15.27 4.26 -21.79
CA HIS A 52 14.18 5.11 -22.28
C HIS A 52 14.26 6.53 -21.70
N TYR A 53 14.45 6.66 -20.38
CA TYR A 53 14.48 7.95 -19.69
C TYR A 53 15.86 8.60 -19.64
N GLY A 54 16.91 7.91 -20.08
CA GLY A 54 18.24 8.48 -20.22
C GLY A 54 19.03 8.62 -18.91
N PHE A 55 18.86 7.69 -17.98
CA PHE A 55 19.67 7.64 -16.76
C PHE A 55 20.53 6.36 -16.70
N LYS A 56 21.52 6.36 -15.81
CA LYS A 56 22.44 5.23 -15.64
C LYS A 56 22.03 4.37 -14.44
N LEU A 57 22.09 3.05 -14.61
CA LEU A 57 21.83 2.09 -13.53
C LEU A 57 22.87 2.17 -12.41
N GLU A 58 24.06 2.69 -12.69
CA GLU A 58 25.18 2.83 -11.75
C GLU A 58 25.09 4.10 -10.91
N THR A 59 24.15 5.01 -11.20
CA THR A 59 23.95 6.23 -10.42
C THR A 59 23.38 5.86 -9.05
N PRO A 60 23.97 6.34 -7.93
CA PRO A 60 23.39 6.14 -6.60
C PRO A 60 21.92 6.61 -6.55
N TRP A 61 21.08 5.84 -5.87
CA TRP A 61 19.64 6.12 -5.82
C TRP A 61 19.33 7.56 -5.41
N LYS A 62 20.03 8.07 -4.39
CA LYS A 62 19.87 9.45 -3.91
C LYS A 62 20.16 10.51 -4.96
N ASP A 63 21.04 10.19 -5.94
CA ASP A 63 21.48 11.13 -6.99
C ASP A 63 20.60 11.06 -8.23
N LEU A 64 19.70 10.07 -8.32
CA LEU A 64 18.68 10.03 -9.37
C LEU A 64 17.65 11.15 -9.13
N PRO A 65 17.32 11.95 -10.16
CA PRO A 65 16.24 12.92 -10.07
C PRO A 65 14.93 12.26 -9.61
N LYS A 66 14.15 12.95 -8.81
CA LYS A 66 12.86 12.45 -8.29
C LYS A 66 11.95 11.92 -9.40
N GLU A 67 11.94 12.56 -10.55
CA GLU A 67 11.21 12.12 -11.73
C GLU A 67 11.61 10.72 -12.17
N HIS A 68 12.90 10.40 -12.22
CA HIS A 68 13.38 9.07 -12.59
C HIS A 68 13.11 8.04 -11.49
N GLN A 69 13.27 8.41 -10.23
CA GLN A 69 12.89 7.56 -9.10
C GLN A 69 11.41 7.16 -9.18
N ASP A 70 10.53 8.11 -9.47
CA ASP A 70 9.09 7.86 -9.60
C ASP A 70 8.77 6.95 -10.78
N LYS A 71 9.46 7.08 -11.91
CA LYS A 71 9.30 6.15 -13.04
C LYS A 71 9.70 4.72 -12.70
N VAL A 72 10.76 4.55 -11.95
CA VAL A 72 11.19 3.23 -11.46
C VAL A 72 10.18 2.65 -10.47
N LEU A 73 9.76 3.42 -9.49
CA LEU A 73 8.89 2.94 -8.42
C LEU A 73 7.43 2.76 -8.86
N TYR A 74 6.89 3.71 -9.63
CA TYR A 74 5.45 3.77 -9.94
C TYR A 74 5.12 3.55 -11.42
N GLY A 75 6.13 3.44 -12.29
CA GLY A 75 5.94 3.12 -13.68
C GLY A 75 5.85 4.29 -14.63
N SER A 76 5.62 3.98 -15.89
CA SER A 76 5.60 4.95 -16.99
C SER A 76 4.20 5.48 -17.35
N GLY A 77 3.19 5.12 -16.57
CA GLY A 77 1.80 5.47 -16.87
C GLY A 77 1.36 4.88 -18.21
N LYS A 78 0.97 5.73 -19.17
CA LYS A 78 0.56 5.32 -20.52
C LYS A 78 1.72 5.26 -21.51
N THR A 79 2.89 5.75 -21.15
CA THR A 79 4.06 5.78 -22.04
C THR A 79 4.59 4.38 -22.25
N LYS A 80 4.66 3.96 -23.54
CA LYS A 80 5.20 2.65 -23.91
C LYS A 80 6.73 2.73 -24.01
N LEU A 81 7.36 1.73 -23.42
CA LEU A 81 8.80 1.52 -23.48
C LEU A 81 9.09 0.27 -24.30
N GLU A 82 10.28 0.18 -24.86
CA GLU A 82 10.78 -0.99 -25.55
C GLU A 82 11.44 -1.95 -24.56
N PHE A 83 10.93 -3.18 -24.47
CA PHE A 83 11.48 -4.26 -23.65
C PHE A 83 11.98 -5.39 -24.51
N ILE A 84 13.08 -6.01 -24.07
CA ILE A 84 13.68 -7.17 -24.72
C ILE A 84 13.37 -8.41 -23.89
N TYR A 85 12.73 -9.39 -24.51
CA TYR A 85 12.41 -10.69 -23.92
C TYR A 85 13.16 -11.78 -24.64
N ILE A 86 13.44 -12.88 -23.94
CA ILE A 86 13.97 -14.11 -24.53
C ILE A 86 12.81 -15.08 -24.61
N ASN A 87 12.51 -15.56 -25.83
CA ASN A 87 11.46 -16.54 -26.05
C ASN A 87 11.94 -17.95 -25.72
N ASP A 88 11.04 -18.94 -25.79
CA ASP A 88 11.32 -20.34 -25.49
C ASP A 88 12.41 -20.97 -26.40
N ARG A 89 12.68 -20.35 -27.56
CA ARG A 89 13.72 -20.77 -28.51
C ARG A 89 15.07 -20.12 -28.22
N GLY A 90 15.15 -19.22 -27.25
CA GLY A 90 16.34 -18.44 -26.94
C GLY A 90 16.54 -17.18 -27.79
N ASP A 91 15.57 -16.83 -28.65
CA ASP A 91 15.63 -15.65 -29.50
C ASP A 91 15.21 -14.41 -28.70
N LYS A 92 15.85 -13.27 -29.01
CA LYS A 92 15.46 -11.98 -28.48
C LYS A 92 14.24 -11.44 -29.21
N VAL A 93 13.20 -11.14 -28.45
CA VAL A 93 11.95 -10.53 -28.95
C VAL A 93 11.75 -9.18 -28.31
N THR A 94 11.54 -8.15 -29.13
CA THR A 94 11.25 -6.80 -28.67
C THR A 94 9.76 -6.57 -28.58
N ARG A 95 9.28 -6.00 -27.45
CA ARG A 95 7.88 -5.64 -27.25
C ARG A 95 7.78 -4.24 -26.67
N ASN A 96 6.75 -3.52 -27.10
CA ASN A 96 6.47 -2.16 -26.63
C ASN A 96 5.23 -2.18 -25.73
N HIS A 97 5.39 -1.82 -24.49
CA HIS A 97 4.29 -1.66 -23.53
C HIS A 97 4.69 -0.69 -22.40
N PRO A 98 3.73 -0.17 -21.62
CA PRO A 98 4.07 0.62 -20.45
C PRO A 98 4.85 -0.18 -19.42
N PHE A 99 5.68 0.50 -18.65
CA PHE A 99 6.32 -0.07 -17.45
C PHE A 99 5.37 0.02 -16.27
N GLU A 100 5.11 -1.11 -15.64
CA GLU A 100 4.19 -1.22 -14.49
C GLU A 100 4.68 -0.43 -13.27
N GLY A 101 5.98 -0.41 -13.02
CA GLY A 101 6.59 0.10 -11.81
C GLY A 101 6.85 -0.98 -10.78
N VAL A 102 7.87 -0.77 -9.96
CA VAL A 102 8.29 -1.75 -8.93
C VAL A 102 7.18 -1.97 -7.89
N ILE A 103 6.62 -0.89 -7.36
CA ILE A 103 5.58 -0.97 -6.31
C ILE A 103 4.29 -1.60 -6.84
N PRO A 104 3.69 -1.15 -7.96
CA PRO A 104 2.53 -1.83 -8.53
C PRO A 104 2.79 -3.31 -8.88
N ASN A 105 3.98 -3.64 -9.36
CA ASN A 105 4.37 -5.04 -9.60
C ASN A 105 4.33 -5.86 -8.31
N MET A 106 4.91 -5.34 -7.22
CA MET A 106 4.91 -6.02 -5.92
C MET A 106 3.50 -6.16 -5.34
N GLU A 107 2.67 -5.12 -5.46
CA GLU A 107 1.26 -5.15 -5.04
C GLU A 107 0.49 -6.24 -5.77
N ARG A 108 0.63 -6.32 -7.08
CA ARG A 108 0.00 -7.35 -7.92
C ARG A 108 0.47 -8.75 -7.53
N ARG A 109 1.76 -8.95 -7.40
CA ARG A 109 2.35 -10.24 -7.02
C ARG A 109 1.91 -10.67 -5.62
N TYR A 110 1.87 -9.76 -4.67
CA TYR A 110 1.40 -10.04 -3.31
C TYR A 110 -0.07 -10.45 -3.29
N ARG A 111 -0.91 -9.79 -4.06
CA ARG A 111 -2.34 -10.10 -4.19
C ARG A 111 -2.60 -11.45 -4.88
N ASP A 112 -1.88 -11.71 -5.97
CA ASP A 112 -2.22 -12.80 -6.90
C ASP A 112 -1.43 -14.09 -6.62
N THR A 113 -0.38 -14.06 -5.79
CA THR A 113 0.43 -15.25 -5.53
C THR A 113 -0.31 -16.29 -4.70
N GLU A 114 -0.19 -17.56 -5.08
CA GLU A 114 -0.61 -18.71 -4.28
C GLU A 114 0.52 -19.24 -3.40
N SER A 115 1.75 -18.80 -3.63
CA SER A 115 2.92 -19.21 -2.87
C SER A 115 3.03 -18.44 -1.55
N GLN A 116 2.95 -19.16 -0.43
CA GLN A 116 3.14 -18.58 0.91
C GLN A 116 4.54 -17.97 1.06
N MET A 117 5.56 -18.62 0.50
CA MET A 117 6.94 -18.12 0.56
C MET A 117 7.09 -16.78 -0.16
N VAL A 118 6.50 -16.62 -1.34
CA VAL A 118 6.52 -15.35 -2.09
C VAL A 118 5.77 -14.26 -1.31
N ARG A 119 4.62 -14.61 -0.73
CA ARG A 119 3.83 -13.68 0.08
C ARG A 119 4.59 -13.20 1.31
N GLU A 120 5.26 -14.09 2.02
CA GLU A 120 6.09 -13.76 3.19
C GLU A 120 7.27 -12.87 2.79
N GLU A 121 7.93 -13.17 1.68
CA GLU A 121 9.03 -12.35 1.18
C GLU A 121 8.57 -10.93 0.84
N LEU A 122 7.47 -10.79 0.12
CA LEU A 122 6.91 -9.48 -0.23
C LEU A 122 6.36 -8.72 0.98
N SER A 123 5.83 -9.41 1.99
CA SER A 123 5.28 -8.79 3.20
C SER A 123 6.32 -8.01 4.01
N LYS A 124 7.60 -8.31 3.85
CA LYS A 124 8.70 -7.59 4.52
C LYS A 124 8.77 -6.11 4.12
N TYR A 125 8.22 -5.75 2.99
CA TYR A 125 8.23 -4.38 2.44
C TYR A 125 6.94 -3.62 2.74
N LEU A 126 5.97 -4.26 3.41
CA LEU A 126 4.72 -3.64 3.79
C LEU A 126 4.84 -2.84 5.08
N SER A 127 4.13 -1.75 5.14
CA SER A 127 3.82 -0.98 6.35
C SER A 127 2.31 -0.84 6.50
N VAL A 128 1.88 -0.57 7.71
CA VAL A 128 0.46 -0.41 8.06
C VAL A 128 0.25 1.01 8.56
N GLN A 129 -0.80 1.65 8.07
CA GLN A 129 -1.22 2.97 8.52
C GLN A 129 -2.72 2.97 8.80
N PRO A 130 -3.24 3.93 9.59
CA PRO A 130 -4.68 4.11 9.73
C PRO A 130 -5.32 4.30 8.35
N CYS A 131 -6.48 3.70 8.15
CA CYS A 131 -7.20 3.83 6.88
C CYS A 131 -7.51 5.30 6.58
N PRO A 132 -7.14 5.83 5.42
CA PRO A 132 -7.35 7.26 5.09
C PRO A 132 -8.82 7.62 4.99
N SER A 133 -9.70 6.65 4.71
CA SER A 133 -11.15 6.90 4.61
C SER A 133 -11.84 6.90 5.96
N CYS A 134 -11.55 5.94 6.83
CA CYS A 134 -12.22 5.85 8.11
C CYS A 134 -11.38 6.32 9.30
N HIS A 135 -10.13 6.70 9.08
CA HIS A 135 -9.19 7.16 10.11
C HIS A 135 -9.09 6.21 11.32
N GLY A 136 -9.15 4.91 11.07
CA GLY A 136 -9.09 3.87 12.08
C GLY A 136 -10.44 3.51 12.73
N THR A 137 -11.51 4.22 12.45
CA THR A 137 -12.83 3.99 13.07
C THR A 137 -13.53 2.73 12.60
N ARG A 138 -13.11 2.15 11.46
CA ARG A 138 -13.72 0.97 10.80
C ARG A 138 -15.14 1.19 10.28
N LEU A 139 -15.67 2.39 10.40
CA LEU A 139 -17.03 2.76 10.03
C LEU A 139 -17.06 3.57 8.74
N ARG A 140 -18.16 3.45 7.99
CA ARG A 140 -18.47 4.34 6.87
C ARG A 140 -18.73 5.74 7.38
N GLU A 141 -18.59 6.72 6.52
CA GLU A 141 -18.80 8.13 6.86
C GLU A 141 -20.19 8.37 7.46
N GLU A 142 -21.23 7.80 6.87
CA GLU A 142 -22.60 7.94 7.34
C GLU A 142 -22.79 7.41 8.76
N ALA A 143 -22.15 6.27 9.07
CA ALA A 143 -22.23 5.67 10.40
C ALA A 143 -21.46 6.46 11.47
N ARG A 144 -20.47 7.26 11.09
CA ARG A 144 -19.72 8.14 12.01
C ARG A 144 -20.53 9.38 12.42
N HIS A 145 -21.53 9.76 11.62
CA HIS A 145 -22.40 10.89 11.90
C HIS A 145 -23.65 10.52 12.71
N VAL A 146 -23.81 9.23 13.05
CA VAL A 146 -24.87 8.81 13.99
C VAL A 146 -24.44 9.15 15.40
N LEU A 147 -25.22 9.98 16.08
CA LEU A 147 -24.94 10.44 17.44
C LEU A 147 -25.86 9.76 18.45
N LEU A 148 -25.29 9.38 19.58
CA LEU A 148 -26.00 8.94 20.77
C LEU A 148 -25.64 9.92 21.89
N ALA A 149 -26.61 10.76 22.30
CA ALA A 149 -26.40 11.84 23.26
C ALA A 149 -25.11 12.65 22.96
N GLU A 150 -25.03 13.22 21.76
CA GLU A 150 -23.96 14.07 21.26
C GLU A 150 -22.62 13.38 20.97
N LYS A 151 -22.48 12.08 21.24
CA LYS A 151 -21.27 11.32 20.93
C LYS A 151 -21.54 10.33 19.80
N ASN A 152 -20.58 10.21 18.87
CA ASN A 152 -20.62 9.17 17.84
C ASN A 152 -20.04 7.86 18.36
N LEU A 153 -20.24 6.76 17.62
CA LEU A 153 -19.77 5.44 18.04
C LEU A 153 -18.25 5.36 18.20
N PRO A 154 -17.41 5.94 17.32
CA PRO A 154 -15.96 5.99 17.54
C PRO A 154 -15.56 6.68 18.84
N ASP A 155 -16.19 7.79 19.20
CA ASP A 155 -15.90 8.50 20.43
C ASP A 155 -16.17 7.62 21.66
N ILE A 156 -17.27 6.87 21.63
CA ILE A 156 -17.65 5.97 22.72
C ILE A 156 -16.69 4.77 22.81
N THR A 157 -16.33 4.15 21.69
CA THR A 157 -15.45 2.97 21.65
C THR A 157 -13.99 3.29 22.00
N CYS A 158 -13.57 4.54 21.83
CA CYS A 158 -12.24 5.00 22.23
C CYS A 158 -12.16 5.45 23.70
N MET A 159 -13.28 5.52 24.44
CA MET A 159 -13.26 5.86 25.86
C MET A 159 -12.60 4.75 26.68
N PRO A 160 -11.88 5.09 27.75
CA PRO A 160 -11.53 4.15 28.80
C PRO A 160 -12.78 3.45 29.35
N ILE A 161 -12.64 2.18 29.76
CA ILE A 161 -13.78 1.35 30.20
C ILE A 161 -14.59 2.03 31.31
N GLY A 162 -13.92 2.67 32.28
CA GLY A 162 -14.60 3.42 33.34
C GLY A 162 -15.44 4.60 32.84
N GLU A 163 -14.90 5.36 31.90
CA GLU A 163 -15.63 6.51 31.32
C GLU A 163 -16.80 6.04 30.45
N ALA A 164 -16.63 4.95 29.70
CA ALA A 164 -17.70 4.36 28.93
C ALA A 164 -18.82 3.84 29.83
N PHE A 165 -18.47 3.20 30.93
CA PHE A 165 -19.44 2.74 31.93
C PHE A 165 -20.24 3.91 32.50
N ASP A 166 -19.56 4.99 32.95
CA ASP A 166 -20.21 6.19 33.48
C ASP A 166 -21.12 6.86 32.41
N TYR A 167 -20.64 6.92 31.17
CA TYR A 167 -21.41 7.44 30.05
C TYR A 167 -22.72 6.66 29.83
N TYR A 168 -22.66 5.33 29.78
CA TYR A 168 -23.85 4.51 29.61
C TYR A 168 -24.78 4.54 30.82
N THR A 169 -24.23 4.56 32.02
CA THR A 169 -25.02 4.62 33.28
C THR A 169 -25.80 5.93 33.38
N ASN A 170 -25.22 7.04 32.92
CA ASN A 170 -25.84 8.37 32.98
C ASN A 170 -26.58 8.73 31.67
N LEU A 171 -26.65 7.83 30.70
CA LEU A 171 -27.29 8.08 29.43
C LEU A 171 -28.80 8.26 29.59
N GLN A 172 -29.30 9.45 29.26
CA GLN A 172 -30.73 9.78 29.26
C GLN A 172 -31.20 9.92 27.81
N LEU A 173 -32.13 9.09 27.41
CA LEU A 173 -32.77 9.14 26.10
C LEU A 173 -34.26 9.33 26.28
N GLU A 174 -34.86 10.19 25.46
CA GLU A 174 -36.27 10.50 25.51
C GLU A 174 -37.13 9.62 24.60
N GLY A 175 -38.40 9.48 24.92
CA GLY A 175 -39.39 8.78 24.11
C GLY A 175 -39.09 7.29 23.93
N ARG A 176 -39.48 6.77 22.76
CA ARG A 176 -39.32 5.33 22.43
C ARG A 176 -37.86 4.81 22.54
N LYS A 177 -36.90 5.68 22.27
CA LYS A 177 -35.46 5.34 22.43
C LYS A 177 -35.09 5.10 23.89
N GLY A 178 -35.65 5.91 24.79
CA GLY A 178 -35.46 5.74 26.24
C GLY A 178 -36.07 4.44 26.76
N GLU A 179 -37.25 4.08 26.30
CA GLU A 179 -37.93 2.81 26.67
C GLU A 179 -37.13 1.57 26.23
N ILE A 180 -36.51 1.64 25.05
CA ILE A 180 -35.66 0.56 24.54
C ILE A 180 -34.36 0.49 25.33
N ALA A 181 -33.71 1.63 25.56
CA ALA A 181 -32.44 1.69 26.31
C ALA A 181 -32.57 1.17 27.74
N ALA A 182 -33.67 1.52 28.43
CA ALA A 182 -33.93 1.06 29.80
C ALA A 182 -34.05 -0.48 29.94
N LYS A 183 -34.34 -1.17 28.82
CA LYS A 183 -34.39 -2.66 28.81
C LYS A 183 -33.04 -3.31 28.52
N ILE A 184 -32.09 -2.56 28.00
CA ILE A 184 -30.79 -3.06 27.55
C ILE A 184 -29.68 -2.69 28.53
N LEU A 185 -29.75 -1.50 29.14
CA LEU A 185 -28.80 -0.96 30.10
C LEU A 185 -29.16 -1.39 31.54
#